data_20ab7202c57c1012a07bc13065c6608f
#
_entry.id   20ab7202c57c1012a07bc13065c6608f
#
_cell.length_a   1.000
_cell.length_b   1.000
_cell.length_c   1.000
_cell.angle_alpha   90.00
_cell.angle_beta   90.00
_cell.angle_gamma   90.00
#
_symmetry.space_group_name_H-M   'P 1'
#
loop_
_entity.id
_entity.type
_entity.pdbx_description
1 polymer ?
#
loop_
_entity_poly.entity_id
_entity_poly.type
_entity_poly.pdbx_seq_one_letter_code
_entity_poly.pdbx_strand_id
1 'polypeptide(L)'
;KLLNEMLKINFHYFHFEWNYKNIAPKILVEEYLDTTDLRDYKFLMNYGELIVFHVNSNKAESERINFFNEKLEPLDIWEVEPPAENIPELPHNISKMIEISKKIANGFPFLRVDLYTINNNIYFGETTFFHWGGYLRFKHPKNFDELIGSKMTINLNH
;
A
#
# COMPACT_ATOMS: atom_id res chain seq x y z
N LYS A 1 -26.83 -8.21 11.35
CA LYS A 1 -26.34 -8.90 12.57
C LYS A 1 -24.81 -8.95 12.57
N LEU A 2 -24.16 -9.43 11.51
CA LEU A 2 -22.70 -9.54 11.40
C LEU A 2 -21.99 -8.18 11.64
N LEU A 3 -22.41 -7.13 10.95
CA LEU A 3 -21.81 -5.79 11.08
C LEU A 3 -21.89 -5.25 12.52
N ASN A 4 -22.99 -5.49 13.24
CA ASN A 4 -23.13 -5.05 14.62
C ASN A 4 -22.18 -5.79 15.58
N GLU A 5 -21.84 -7.03 15.28
CA GLU A 5 -20.83 -7.77 16.05
C GLU A 5 -19.41 -7.23 15.75
N MET A 6 -19.12 -6.90 14.49
CA MET A 6 -17.84 -6.33 14.12
C MET A 6 -17.58 -4.95 14.76
N LEU A 7 -18.62 -4.14 14.98
CA LEU A 7 -18.50 -2.86 15.69
C LEU A 7 -18.08 -2.97 17.17
N LYS A 8 -18.17 -4.17 17.74
CA LYS A 8 -17.73 -4.45 19.12
C LYS A 8 -16.26 -4.83 19.21
N ILE A 9 -15.61 -5.07 18.06
CA ILE A 9 -14.26 -5.59 17.97
C ILE A 9 -13.30 -4.42 17.74
N ASN A 10 -12.31 -4.27 18.61
CA ASN A 10 -11.21 -3.36 18.36
C ASN A 10 -10.09 -4.11 17.61
N PHE A 11 -9.76 -3.63 16.43
CA PHE A 11 -8.78 -4.25 15.53
C PHE A 11 -7.41 -4.48 16.20
N HIS A 12 -6.97 -3.55 17.04
CA HIS A 12 -5.71 -3.65 17.76
C HIS A 12 -5.56 -4.95 18.56
N TYR A 13 -6.62 -5.44 19.20
CA TYR A 13 -6.53 -6.64 20.06
C TYR A 13 -6.41 -7.96 19.28
N PHE A 14 -6.65 -7.91 17.96
CA PHE A 14 -6.49 -9.08 17.09
C PHE A 14 -5.15 -9.08 16.36
N HIS A 15 -4.65 -7.89 15.97
CA HIS A 15 -3.46 -7.75 15.14
C HIS A 15 -2.28 -7.11 15.86
N PHE A 16 -2.50 -6.61 17.10
CA PHE A 16 -1.51 -5.91 17.92
C PHE A 16 -0.90 -4.66 17.26
N GLU A 17 -1.60 -4.11 16.28
CA GLU A 17 -1.19 -2.90 15.59
C GLU A 17 -1.56 -1.66 16.41
N TRP A 18 -0.56 -1.07 17.06
CA TRP A 18 -0.73 -0.01 18.06
C TRP A 18 -1.49 1.21 17.56
N ASN A 19 -1.27 1.61 16.32
CA ASN A 19 -1.87 2.81 15.72
C ASN A 19 -3.40 2.76 15.68
N TYR A 20 -3.99 1.55 15.68
CA TYR A 20 -5.45 1.35 15.62
C TYR A 20 -6.11 1.24 17.00
N LYS A 21 -5.32 1.25 18.10
CA LYS A 21 -5.82 1.01 19.45
C LYS A 21 -6.96 1.96 19.88
N ASN A 22 -6.80 3.24 19.53
CA ASN A 22 -7.73 4.30 19.94
C ASN A 22 -8.74 4.67 18.84
N ILE A 23 -8.79 3.92 17.74
CA ILE A 23 -9.75 4.14 16.66
C ILE A 23 -11.03 3.38 16.98
N ALA A 24 -12.13 4.12 17.15
CA ALA A 24 -13.44 3.52 17.33
C ALA A 24 -13.87 2.78 16.06
N PRO A 25 -14.32 1.51 16.16
CA PRO A 25 -14.83 0.77 15.02
C PRO A 25 -15.97 1.50 14.31
N LYS A 26 -15.93 1.54 12.99
CA LYS A 26 -16.96 2.18 12.15
C LYS A 26 -17.26 1.31 10.95
N ILE A 27 -18.46 1.48 10.39
CA ILE A 27 -18.85 0.92 9.12
C ILE A 27 -18.80 2.06 8.11
N LEU A 28 -18.02 1.87 7.06
CA LEU A 28 -18.00 2.75 5.89
C LEU A 28 -18.86 2.12 4.80
N VAL A 29 -19.62 2.93 4.11
CA VAL A 29 -20.41 2.53 2.94
C VAL A 29 -20.03 3.49 1.82
N GLU A 30 -19.47 2.96 0.75
CA GLU A 30 -18.99 3.71 -0.39
C GLU A 30 -19.76 3.31 -1.65
N GLU A 31 -19.74 4.16 -2.66
CA GLU A 31 -20.30 3.83 -3.97
C GLU A 31 -19.51 2.65 -4.57
N TYR A 32 -20.24 1.67 -5.11
CA TYR A 32 -19.62 0.55 -5.79
C TYR A 32 -19.04 1.00 -7.13
N LEU A 33 -17.74 0.83 -7.31
CA LEU A 33 -17.04 1.11 -8.56
C LEU A 33 -17.09 -0.13 -9.45
N ASP A 34 -18.05 -0.18 -10.38
CA ASP A 34 -18.16 -1.29 -11.31
C ASP A 34 -17.10 -1.19 -12.41
N THR A 35 -16.03 -1.94 -12.24
CA THR A 35 -14.96 -2.03 -13.23
C THR A 35 -14.30 -3.41 -13.20
N THR A 36 -14.03 -3.95 -14.37
CA THR A 36 -13.41 -5.26 -14.54
C THR A 36 -11.88 -5.23 -14.42
N ASP A 37 -11.26 -4.05 -14.46
CA ASP A 37 -9.79 -3.87 -14.40
C ASP A 37 -9.43 -2.81 -13.34
N LEU A 38 -9.93 -3.00 -12.12
CA LEU A 38 -9.53 -2.17 -10.99
C LEU A 38 -8.14 -2.59 -10.52
N ARG A 39 -7.15 -1.74 -10.76
CA ARG A 39 -5.79 -1.96 -10.26
C ARG A 39 -5.55 -1.13 -9.02
N ASP A 40 -5.02 -1.80 -8.03
CA ASP A 40 -4.65 -1.23 -6.74
C ASP A 40 -3.17 -0.84 -6.76
N TYR A 41 -2.89 0.45 -6.61
CA TYR A 41 -1.55 1.02 -6.57
C TYR A 41 -1.20 1.36 -5.14
N LYS A 42 -0.17 0.70 -4.60
CA LYS A 42 0.24 0.80 -3.20
C LYS A 42 1.59 1.49 -3.08
N PHE A 43 1.58 2.66 -2.47
CA PHE A 43 2.74 3.53 -2.33
C PHE A 43 3.32 3.42 -0.92
N LEU A 44 4.54 2.90 -0.78
CA LEU A 44 5.26 2.82 0.50
C LEU A 44 6.05 4.12 0.69
N MET A 45 5.73 4.84 1.76
CA MET A 45 6.18 6.20 1.99
C MET A 45 6.95 6.33 3.32
N ASN A 46 7.93 7.24 3.37
CA ASN A 46 8.62 7.68 4.59
C ASN A 46 8.62 9.21 4.64
N TYR A 47 7.92 9.81 5.59
CA TYR A 47 7.77 11.27 5.75
C TYR A 47 7.41 12.02 4.45
N GLY A 48 6.54 11.42 3.63
CA GLY A 48 6.15 11.99 2.34
C GLY A 48 7.12 11.70 1.19
N GLU A 49 8.22 11.01 1.41
CA GLU A 49 9.10 10.54 0.34
C GLU A 49 8.72 9.13 -0.09
N LEU A 50 8.72 8.88 -1.40
CA LEU A 50 8.41 7.57 -1.95
C LEU A 50 9.60 6.63 -1.78
N ILE A 51 9.39 5.49 -1.11
CA ILE A 51 10.38 4.41 -1.04
C ILE A 51 10.28 3.58 -2.32
N VAL A 52 9.14 2.98 -2.55
CA VAL A 52 8.74 2.21 -3.73
C VAL A 52 7.22 2.23 -3.85
N PHE A 53 6.70 1.90 -5.01
CA PHE A 53 5.28 1.54 -5.12
C PHE A 53 5.12 0.23 -5.88
N HIS A 54 4.00 -0.41 -5.70
CA HIS A 54 3.69 -1.63 -6.43
C HIS A 54 2.24 -1.65 -6.92
N VAL A 55 2.03 -2.46 -7.93
CA VAL A 55 0.72 -2.74 -8.50
C VAL A 55 0.47 -4.24 -8.51
N ASN A 56 -0.71 -4.64 -8.08
CA ASN A 56 -1.15 -6.01 -8.15
C ASN A 56 -1.77 -6.27 -9.53
N SER A 57 -1.27 -7.26 -10.25
CA SER A 57 -1.89 -7.72 -11.49
C SER A 57 -2.93 -8.78 -11.14
N ASN A 58 -4.21 -8.38 -11.16
CA ASN A 58 -5.33 -9.31 -10.95
C ASN A 58 -5.53 -10.17 -12.19
N LYS A 59 -4.93 -11.35 -12.22
CA LYS A 59 -5.38 -12.42 -13.11
C LYS A 59 -5.74 -13.63 -12.28
N ALA A 60 -6.87 -14.24 -12.63
CA ALA A 60 -7.61 -15.25 -11.87
C ALA A 60 -6.80 -16.50 -11.43
N GLU A 61 -5.54 -16.66 -11.81
CA GLU A 61 -4.76 -17.85 -11.51
C GLU A 61 -3.55 -17.61 -10.58
N SER A 62 -3.02 -16.38 -10.50
CA SER A 62 -2.00 -16.00 -9.52
C SER A 62 -1.87 -14.48 -9.45
N GLU A 63 -2.06 -13.92 -8.27
CA GLU A 63 -1.79 -12.52 -8.01
C GLU A 63 -0.28 -12.29 -8.12
N ARG A 64 0.14 -11.39 -9.02
CA ARG A 64 1.54 -11.01 -9.20
C ARG A 64 1.71 -9.55 -8.82
N ILE A 65 2.80 -9.25 -8.14
CA ILE A 65 3.12 -7.92 -7.65
C ILE A 65 4.32 -7.40 -8.42
N ASN A 66 4.17 -6.24 -9.05
CA ASN A 66 5.27 -5.56 -9.75
C ASN A 66 5.63 -4.28 -9.00
N PHE A 67 6.88 -4.19 -8.57
CA PHE A 67 7.43 -3.03 -7.87
C PHE A 67 8.08 -2.04 -8.82
N PHE A 68 8.00 -0.75 -8.47
CA PHE A 68 8.55 0.35 -9.25
C PHE A 68 9.22 1.37 -8.33
N ASN A 69 10.23 2.06 -8.86
CA ASN A 69 10.82 3.21 -8.21
C ASN A 69 10.10 4.52 -8.62
N GLU A 70 10.55 5.65 -8.08
CA GLU A 70 9.98 6.99 -8.38
C GLU A 70 10.16 7.40 -9.85
N LYS A 71 11.14 6.84 -10.56
CA LYS A 71 11.36 7.07 -12.00
C LYS A 71 10.47 6.20 -12.88
N LEU A 72 9.56 5.43 -12.28
CA LEU A 72 8.65 4.49 -12.93
C LEU A 72 9.39 3.29 -13.56
N GLU A 73 10.61 3.01 -13.13
CA GLU A 73 11.38 1.86 -13.57
C GLU A 73 10.96 0.63 -12.76
N PRO A 74 10.70 -0.51 -13.41
CA PRO A 74 10.38 -1.75 -12.70
C PRO A 74 11.58 -2.26 -11.91
N LEU A 75 11.30 -2.83 -10.75
CA LEU A 75 12.30 -3.37 -9.83
C LEU A 75 12.15 -4.89 -9.73
N ASP A 76 13.26 -5.59 -9.70
CA ASP A 76 13.28 -7.04 -9.45
C ASP A 76 13.17 -7.33 -7.95
N ILE A 77 11.96 -7.11 -7.44
CA ILE A 77 11.60 -7.30 -6.02
C ILE A 77 10.38 -8.20 -5.96
N TRP A 78 10.40 -9.15 -5.05
CA TRP A 78 9.24 -10.00 -4.78
C TRP A 78 9.08 -10.36 -3.32
N GLU A 79 7.83 -10.40 -2.91
CA GLU A 79 7.41 -10.77 -1.56
C GLU A 79 7.22 -12.29 -1.46
N VAL A 80 6.28 -12.84 -2.18
CA VAL A 80 5.92 -14.27 -2.14
C VAL A 80 6.28 -14.94 -3.45
N GLU A 81 5.88 -14.35 -4.56
CA GLU A 81 6.06 -14.85 -5.91
C GLU A 81 6.85 -13.87 -6.78
N PRO A 82 7.56 -14.33 -7.80
CA PRO A 82 8.23 -13.45 -8.75
C PRO A 82 7.23 -12.49 -9.42
N PRO A 83 7.69 -11.31 -9.88
CA PRO A 83 6.83 -10.38 -10.61
C PRO A 83 6.26 -11.03 -11.88
N ALA A 84 5.21 -10.43 -12.45
CA ALA A 84 4.66 -10.89 -13.71
C ALA A 84 5.70 -10.73 -14.84
N GLU A 85 5.77 -11.71 -15.75
CA GLU A 85 6.64 -11.61 -16.93
C GLU A 85 6.27 -10.40 -17.81
N ASN A 86 4.97 -10.15 -17.95
CA ASN A 86 4.47 -8.96 -18.60
C ASN A 86 4.26 -7.84 -17.57
N ILE A 87 5.18 -6.89 -17.56
CA ILE A 87 5.09 -5.71 -16.69
C ILE A 87 3.81 -4.93 -17.03
N PRO A 88 2.94 -4.64 -16.06
CA PRO A 88 1.71 -3.91 -16.31
C PRO A 88 2.02 -2.48 -16.77
N GLU A 89 1.29 -2.01 -17.77
CA GLU A 89 1.34 -0.62 -18.19
C GLU A 89 0.83 0.27 -17.05
N LEU A 90 1.61 1.31 -16.72
CA LEU A 90 1.25 2.28 -15.71
C LEU A 90 0.26 3.31 -16.28
N PRO A 91 -0.70 3.81 -15.49
CA PRO A 91 -1.67 4.79 -15.95
C PRO A 91 -1.01 6.15 -16.19
N HIS A 92 -1.56 6.94 -17.12
CA HIS A 92 -1.03 8.26 -17.44
C HIS A 92 -0.98 9.22 -16.24
N ASN A 93 -1.83 9.02 -15.24
CA ASN A 93 -1.91 9.84 -14.04
C ASN A 93 -1.07 9.31 -12.86
N ILE A 94 -0.15 8.33 -13.09
CA ILE A 94 0.65 7.72 -12.01
C ILE A 94 1.50 8.75 -11.25
N SER A 95 2.09 9.73 -11.96
CA SER A 95 2.85 10.80 -11.31
C SER A 95 1.99 11.63 -10.37
N LYS A 96 0.71 11.85 -10.72
CA LYS A 96 -0.25 12.53 -9.86
C LYS A 96 -0.63 11.69 -8.65
N MET A 97 -0.73 10.37 -8.79
CA MET A 97 -0.96 9.45 -7.66
C MET A 97 0.22 9.52 -6.68
N ILE A 98 1.46 9.54 -7.17
CA ILE A 98 2.66 9.73 -6.35
C ILE A 98 2.61 11.06 -5.57
N GLU A 99 2.27 12.17 -6.23
CA GLU A 99 2.14 13.48 -5.56
C GLU A 99 1.07 13.48 -4.45
N ILE A 100 -0.07 12.83 -4.69
CA ILE A 100 -1.15 12.69 -3.71
C ILE A 100 -0.65 11.86 -2.52
N SER A 101 0.01 10.74 -2.79
CA SER A 101 0.55 9.86 -1.76
C SER A 101 1.61 10.57 -0.90
N LYS A 102 2.49 11.37 -1.49
CA LYS A 102 3.45 12.23 -0.78
C LYS A 102 2.75 13.19 0.18
N LYS A 103 1.66 13.83 -0.25
CA LYS A 103 0.89 14.75 0.60
C LYS A 103 0.19 14.03 1.75
N ILE A 104 -0.41 12.87 1.49
CA ILE A 104 -1.09 12.06 2.52
C ILE A 104 -0.09 11.57 3.56
N ALA A 105 1.08 11.10 3.12
CA ALA A 105 2.10 10.52 3.98
C ALA A 105 3.01 11.56 4.68
N ASN A 106 2.82 12.85 4.41
CA ASN A 106 3.63 13.90 5.03
C ASN A 106 3.51 13.86 6.56
N GLY A 107 4.64 13.79 7.24
CA GLY A 107 4.72 13.73 8.70
C GLY A 107 4.62 12.32 9.31
N PHE A 108 4.35 11.28 8.52
CA PHE A 108 4.34 9.89 8.99
C PHE A 108 5.68 9.20 8.70
N PRO A 109 6.32 8.59 9.71
CA PRO A 109 7.61 7.89 9.53
C PRO A 109 7.49 6.68 8.58
N PHE A 110 6.33 6.05 8.54
CA PHE A 110 5.95 5.05 7.54
C PHE A 110 4.45 5.11 7.30
N LEU A 111 4.06 5.07 6.04
CA LEU A 111 2.66 4.94 5.63
C LEU A 111 2.59 4.29 4.26
N ARG A 112 1.77 3.25 4.11
CA ARG A 112 1.34 2.77 2.80
C ARG A 112 0.07 3.52 2.41
N VAL A 113 0.05 4.09 1.24
CA VAL A 113 -1.13 4.78 0.66
C VAL A 113 -1.60 3.98 -0.53
N ASP A 114 -2.85 3.54 -0.51
CA ASP A 114 -3.47 2.74 -1.57
C ASP A 114 -4.43 3.62 -2.37
N LEU A 115 -4.20 3.70 -3.67
CA LEU A 115 -4.99 4.49 -4.61
C LEU A 115 -5.43 3.65 -5.80
N TYR A 116 -6.59 3.99 -6.35
CA TYR A 116 -7.12 3.42 -7.59
C TYR A 116 -7.21 4.49 -8.67
N THR A 117 -7.25 4.07 -9.92
CA THR A 117 -7.56 4.97 -11.03
C THR A 117 -8.58 4.34 -11.98
N ILE A 118 -9.62 5.10 -12.32
CA ILE A 118 -10.67 4.70 -13.23
C ILE A 118 -10.98 5.90 -14.13
N ASN A 119 -10.89 5.72 -15.45
CA ASN A 119 -11.15 6.79 -16.41
C ASN A 119 -10.38 8.10 -16.10
N ASN A 120 -9.11 7.99 -15.72
CA ASN A 120 -8.23 9.08 -15.28
C ASN A 120 -8.62 9.78 -13.98
N ASN A 121 -9.66 9.36 -13.29
CA ASN A 121 -9.97 9.82 -11.94
C ASN A 121 -9.22 8.97 -10.91
N ILE A 122 -8.66 9.63 -9.90
CA ILE A 122 -7.94 8.98 -8.80
C ILE A 122 -8.88 8.86 -7.61
N TYR A 123 -8.97 7.66 -7.09
CA TYR A 123 -9.77 7.34 -5.91
C TYR A 123 -8.85 6.92 -4.77
N PHE A 124 -9.18 7.37 -3.56
CA PHE A 124 -8.51 6.92 -2.35
C PHE A 124 -9.06 5.55 -1.94
N GLY A 125 -8.18 4.61 -1.66
CA GLY A 125 -8.51 3.31 -1.11
C GLY A 125 -8.36 3.31 0.41
N GLU A 126 -7.13 3.13 0.88
CA GLU A 126 -6.83 3.10 2.31
C GLU A 126 -5.44 3.65 2.63
N THR A 127 -5.19 3.85 3.93
CA THR A 127 -3.84 4.00 4.47
C THR A 127 -3.54 2.87 5.44
N THR A 128 -2.32 2.33 5.38
CA THR A 128 -1.89 1.22 6.22
C THR A 128 -0.58 1.58 6.93
N PHE A 129 -0.58 1.54 8.26
CA PHE A 129 0.60 1.82 9.07
C PHE A 129 1.56 0.64 9.17
N PHE A 130 1.03 -0.58 9.15
CA PHE A 130 1.81 -1.81 9.26
C PHE A 130 1.57 -2.69 8.04
N HIS A 131 2.39 -2.49 6.99
CA HIS A 131 2.31 -3.32 5.80
C HIS A 131 2.49 -4.80 6.18
N TRP A 132 1.50 -5.64 5.85
CA TRP A 132 1.43 -7.04 6.29
C TRP A 132 1.60 -7.23 7.81
N GLY A 133 1.05 -6.34 8.63
CA GLY A 133 1.21 -6.39 10.09
C GLY A 133 2.66 -6.21 10.57
N GLY A 134 3.57 -5.72 9.71
CA GLY A 134 5.00 -5.58 10.00
C GLY A 134 5.82 -6.88 9.92
N TYR A 135 5.23 -7.98 9.46
CA TYR A 135 5.89 -9.29 9.43
C TYR A 135 6.32 -9.77 8.04
N LEU A 136 6.01 -9.00 7.00
CA LEU A 136 6.42 -9.37 5.65
C LEU A 136 7.94 -9.42 5.55
N ARG A 137 8.44 -10.44 4.88
CA ARG A 137 9.84 -10.55 4.46
C ARG A 137 9.90 -10.63 2.94
N PHE A 138 10.68 -9.77 2.35
CA PHE A 138 10.95 -9.85 0.92
C PHE A 138 11.84 -11.08 0.63
N LYS A 139 11.48 -11.85 -0.38
CA LYS A 139 12.25 -13.02 -0.80
C LYS A 139 13.39 -12.64 -1.73
N HIS A 140 13.23 -11.58 -2.48
CA HIS A 140 14.23 -11.10 -3.43
C HIS A 140 14.20 -9.56 -3.56
N PRO A 141 15.37 -8.92 -3.63
CA PRO A 141 16.67 -9.45 -3.19
C PRO A 141 16.69 -9.72 -1.68
N LYS A 142 17.49 -10.65 -1.20
CA LYS A 142 17.52 -11.09 0.20
C LYS A 142 17.77 -9.98 1.23
N ASN A 143 18.42 -8.90 0.81
CA ASN A 143 18.73 -7.73 1.65
C ASN A 143 17.76 -6.56 1.42
N PHE A 144 16.63 -6.78 0.79
CA PHE A 144 15.70 -5.67 0.47
C PHE A 144 15.08 -5.06 1.74
N ASP A 145 14.84 -5.86 2.77
CA ASP A 145 14.38 -5.35 4.07
C ASP A 145 15.38 -4.35 4.67
N GLU A 146 16.69 -4.67 4.60
CA GLU A 146 17.75 -3.76 5.04
C GLU A 146 17.82 -2.50 4.17
N LEU A 147 17.64 -2.66 2.86
CA LEU A 147 17.64 -1.56 1.91
C LEU A 147 16.48 -0.59 2.15
N ILE A 148 15.27 -1.11 2.38
CA ILE A 148 14.12 -0.30 2.77
C ILE A 148 14.40 0.38 4.11
N GLY A 149 14.84 -0.37 5.11
CA GLY A 149 15.16 0.15 6.44
C GLY A 149 16.20 1.28 6.39
N SER A 150 17.22 1.18 5.51
CA SER A 150 18.23 2.22 5.34
C SER A 150 17.69 3.53 4.74
N LYS A 151 16.57 3.46 4.00
CA LYS A 151 15.88 4.63 3.44
C LYS A 151 14.88 5.25 4.41
N MET A 152 14.54 4.53 5.47
CA MET A 152 13.59 5.01 6.47
C MET A 152 14.31 5.79 7.56
N THR A 153 13.85 6.99 7.85
CA THR A 153 14.30 7.76 9.00
C THR A 153 13.22 7.71 10.08
N ILE A 154 13.63 7.55 11.34
CA ILE A 154 12.74 7.65 12.48
C ILE A 154 13.25 8.81 13.33
N ASN A 155 12.49 9.90 13.39
CA ASN A 155 12.78 11.01 14.29
C ASN A 155 12.33 10.65 15.70
N LEU A 156 13.27 10.36 16.58
CA LEU A 156 12.98 10.01 17.99
C LEU A 156 12.78 11.24 18.90
N ASN A 157 12.82 12.45 18.33
CA ASN A 157 12.75 13.72 19.09
C ASN A 157 11.30 14.26 19.15
N HIS A 158 10.34 13.42 19.60
CA HIS A 158 8.99 13.88 19.96
C HIS A 158 8.59 13.35 21.32
#